data_d8cc6c12f4e192777a16c5ab07899e6f
#
_entry.id   d8cc6c12f4e192777a16c5ab07899e6f
#
_cell.length_a   1.000
_cell.length_b   1.000
_cell.length_c   1.000
_cell.angle_alpha   90.00
_cell.angle_beta   90.00
_cell.angle_gamma   90.00
#
_symmetry.space_group_name_H-M   'P 1'
#
loop_
_entity.id
_entity.type
_entity.pdbx_description
1 polymer ?
#
loop_
_entity_poly.entity_id
_entity_poly.type
_entity_poly.pdbx_seq_one_letter_code
_entity_poly.pdbx_strand_id
1 'polypeptide(L)'
;MKNNPFSLSFGKEPVSLINRNVQSYEIIDTFEDENPTYQVCMITGVRGSGKTVMLTEINKTFRAEEDWIVIDLSPERDLLQSFAANLSNYPSLSEVFREAKINLSFLGLGVEIEGVSPITDLNVAVTRMLEKIKKKHKRVLVTIDEAVCNDTMKEFVSLFQIYMRQDLPVFLLMTGLYENIYELQNEKTLTFLYRAPKIELRPLNIGMIAEKYKSIF
;
A
#
# COMPACT_ATOMS: atom_id res chain seq x y z
N MET A 1 -16.89 -32.64 13.55
CA MET A 1 -17.60 -31.39 13.15
C MET A 1 -16.93 -30.88 11.89
N LYS A 2 -17.63 -30.78 10.77
CA LYS A 2 -17.09 -30.12 9.58
C LYS A 2 -16.93 -28.66 9.92
N ASN A 3 -15.73 -28.11 9.79
CA ASN A 3 -15.49 -26.69 10.02
C ASN A 3 -16.37 -25.87 9.06
N ASN A 4 -17.05 -24.87 9.60
CA ASN A 4 -17.83 -23.93 8.78
C ASN A 4 -16.89 -23.24 7.78
N PRO A 5 -17.07 -23.44 6.46
CA PRO A 5 -16.21 -22.81 5.45
C PRO A 5 -16.45 -21.30 5.32
N PHE A 6 -17.51 -20.77 5.93
CA PHE A 6 -17.84 -19.35 5.90
C PHE A 6 -17.29 -18.66 7.15
N SER A 7 -16.34 -17.78 6.94
CA SER A 7 -15.79 -16.93 8.01
C SER A 7 -16.48 -15.56 8.01
N LEU A 8 -16.93 -15.11 9.18
CA LEU A 8 -17.38 -13.74 9.42
C LEU A 8 -16.22 -12.81 9.84
N SER A 9 -14.99 -13.28 9.76
CA SER A 9 -13.81 -12.50 10.15
C SER A 9 -13.53 -11.43 9.10
N PHE A 10 -13.66 -10.17 9.48
CA PHE A 10 -13.31 -9.04 8.61
C PHE A 10 -11.82 -9.00 8.32
N GLY A 11 -11.46 -8.69 7.05
CA GLY A 11 -10.07 -8.53 6.61
C GLY A 11 -9.22 -9.81 6.57
N LYS A 12 -9.79 -10.98 6.88
CA LYS A 12 -9.11 -12.27 6.72
C LYS A 12 -9.49 -12.94 5.42
N GLU A 13 -8.50 -13.60 4.81
CA GLU A 13 -8.72 -14.44 3.64
C GLU A 13 -9.75 -15.53 3.98
N PRO A 14 -10.86 -15.64 3.22
CA PRO A 14 -11.82 -16.71 3.44
C PRO A 14 -11.19 -18.07 3.13
N VAL A 15 -11.54 -19.10 3.90
CA VAL A 15 -11.07 -20.48 3.71
C VAL A 15 -11.33 -21.00 2.29
N SER A 16 -12.29 -20.40 1.60
CA SER A 16 -12.73 -20.77 0.25
C SER A 16 -12.80 -19.52 -0.62
N LEU A 17 -11.67 -19.13 -1.20
CA LEU A 17 -11.54 -17.97 -2.06
C LEU A 17 -11.93 -18.29 -3.52
N ILE A 18 -12.65 -17.39 -4.17
CA ILE A 18 -12.78 -17.37 -5.63
C ILE A 18 -11.70 -16.42 -6.12
N ASN A 19 -10.61 -16.98 -6.62
CA ASN A 19 -9.42 -16.22 -6.98
C ASN A 19 -9.67 -15.31 -8.20
N ARG A 20 -9.12 -14.10 -8.13
CA ARG A 20 -9.02 -13.16 -9.24
C ARG A 20 -7.56 -13.05 -9.72
N ASN A 21 -6.91 -14.20 -9.83
CA ASN A 21 -5.47 -14.35 -10.02
C ASN A 21 -4.91 -13.51 -11.16
N VAL A 22 -5.63 -13.40 -12.29
CA VAL A 22 -5.12 -12.65 -13.45
C VAL A 22 -4.86 -11.18 -13.12
N GLN A 23 -5.77 -10.55 -12.38
CA GLN A 23 -5.67 -9.13 -12.05
C GLN A 23 -4.65 -8.86 -10.93
N SER A 24 -4.52 -9.75 -9.94
CA SER A 24 -3.50 -9.62 -8.91
C SER A 24 -2.10 -9.87 -9.47
N TYR A 25 -1.94 -10.87 -10.35
CA TYR A 25 -0.67 -11.14 -11.02
C TYR A 25 -0.20 -9.99 -11.90
N GLU A 26 -1.09 -9.31 -12.62
CA GLU A 26 -0.74 -8.14 -13.43
C GLU A 26 -0.11 -7.01 -12.58
N ILE A 27 -0.67 -6.76 -11.38
CA ILE A 27 -0.09 -5.76 -10.46
C ILE A 27 1.26 -6.25 -9.94
N ILE A 28 1.34 -7.51 -9.50
CA ILE A 28 2.55 -8.09 -8.92
C ILE A 28 3.67 -8.06 -9.95
N ASP A 29 3.46 -8.62 -11.14
CA ASP A 29 4.45 -8.67 -12.21
C ASP A 29 4.95 -7.26 -12.59
N THR A 30 4.04 -6.27 -12.64
CA THR A 30 4.44 -4.89 -12.96
C THR A 30 5.26 -4.26 -11.84
N PHE A 31 4.90 -4.49 -10.57
CA PHE A 31 5.64 -3.90 -9.45
C PHE A 31 6.99 -4.58 -9.23
N GLU A 32 7.13 -5.84 -9.61
CA GLU A 32 8.40 -6.60 -9.55
C GLU A 32 9.37 -6.23 -10.68
N ASP A 33 8.88 -5.68 -11.79
CA ASP A 33 9.74 -5.28 -12.91
C ASP A 33 10.85 -4.30 -12.45
N GLU A 34 12.01 -4.39 -13.04
CA GLU A 34 13.12 -3.43 -12.85
C GLU A 34 12.74 -2.01 -13.32
N ASN A 35 11.89 -1.94 -14.35
CA ASN A 35 11.39 -0.69 -14.95
C ASN A 35 9.86 -0.71 -14.97
N PRO A 36 9.19 -0.56 -13.83
CA PRO A 36 7.75 -0.68 -13.75
C PRO A 36 7.05 0.37 -14.62
N THR A 37 6.08 -0.07 -15.40
CA THR A 37 5.30 0.83 -16.24
C THR A 37 4.43 1.80 -15.43
N TYR A 38 4.12 1.44 -14.19
CA TYR A 38 3.44 2.29 -13.22
C TYR A 38 3.84 1.88 -11.79
N GLN A 39 3.83 2.86 -10.89
CA GLN A 39 4.09 2.66 -9.45
C GLN A 39 2.85 2.95 -8.58
N VAL A 40 1.75 3.33 -9.21
CA VAL A 40 0.46 3.56 -8.54
C VAL A 40 -0.61 2.79 -9.26
N CYS A 41 -1.39 2.01 -8.52
CA CYS A 41 -2.55 1.28 -9.04
C CYS A 41 -3.75 1.44 -8.11
N MET A 42 -4.94 1.48 -8.67
CA MET A 42 -6.18 1.61 -7.93
C MET A 42 -7.11 0.44 -8.22
N ILE A 43 -7.67 -0.15 -7.18
CA ILE A 43 -8.67 -1.22 -7.28
C ILE A 43 -10.02 -0.64 -6.89
N THR A 44 -10.96 -0.63 -7.82
CA THR A 44 -12.31 -0.09 -7.61
C THR A 44 -13.36 -1.21 -7.67
N GLY A 45 -14.51 -0.95 -7.09
CA GLY A 45 -15.63 -1.89 -7.16
C GLY A 45 -16.66 -1.62 -6.05
N VAL A 46 -17.83 -2.21 -6.19
CA VAL A 46 -18.89 -2.11 -5.19
C VAL A 46 -18.49 -2.74 -3.85
N ARG A 47 -19.24 -2.46 -2.80
CA ARG A 47 -19.05 -3.15 -1.51
C ARG A 47 -19.22 -4.66 -1.69
N GLY A 48 -18.35 -5.43 -1.04
CA GLY A 48 -18.37 -6.89 -1.15
C GLY A 48 -17.77 -7.46 -2.46
N SER A 49 -17.21 -6.64 -3.35
CA SER A 49 -16.58 -7.14 -4.59
C SER A 49 -15.23 -7.84 -4.38
N GLY A 50 -14.69 -7.85 -3.16
CA GLY A 50 -13.44 -8.52 -2.83
C GLY A 50 -12.19 -7.65 -2.89
N LYS A 51 -12.31 -6.31 -2.90
CA LYS A 51 -11.17 -5.37 -2.94
C LYS A 51 -10.15 -5.60 -1.82
N THR A 52 -10.63 -5.63 -0.57
CA THR A 52 -9.78 -5.90 0.61
C THR A 52 -9.10 -7.26 0.54
N VAL A 53 -9.80 -8.28 0.03
CA VAL A 53 -9.23 -9.63 -0.12
C VAL A 53 -8.10 -9.62 -1.13
N MET A 54 -8.30 -9.00 -2.30
CA MET A 54 -7.27 -8.86 -3.32
C MET A 54 -6.07 -8.05 -2.83
N LEU A 55 -6.30 -6.95 -2.10
CA LEU A 55 -5.26 -6.16 -1.46
C LEU A 55 -4.42 -7.02 -0.48
N THR A 56 -5.11 -7.80 0.36
CA THR A 56 -4.47 -8.69 1.35
C THR A 56 -3.62 -9.77 0.67
N GLU A 57 -4.11 -10.35 -0.43
CA GLU A 57 -3.39 -11.35 -1.23
C GLU A 57 -2.10 -10.76 -1.82
N ILE A 58 -2.18 -9.57 -2.45
CA ILE A 58 -1.01 -8.87 -2.99
C ILE A 58 -0.01 -8.53 -1.89
N ASN A 59 -0.48 -8.01 -0.76
CA ASN A 59 0.37 -7.70 0.40
C ASN A 59 1.10 -8.92 0.94
N LYS A 60 0.42 -10.07 0.98
CA LYS A 60 1.00 -11.34 1.43
C LYS A 60 2.13 -11.80 0.49
N THR A 61 1.96 -11.64 -0.81
CA THR A 61 2.98 -11.95 -1.80
C THR A 61 4.23 -11.09 -1.57
N PHE A 62 4.10 -9.77 -1.54
CA PHE A 62 5.24 -8.89 -1.34
C PHE A 62 5.89 -8.98 0.05
N ARG A 63 5.13 -9.35 1.10
CA ARG A 63 5.73 -9.61 2.42
C ARG A 63 6.58 -10.87 2.47
N ALA A 64 6.42 -11.79 1.53
CA ALA A 64 7.24 -12.98 1.43
C ALA A 64 8.60 -12.71 0.77
N GLU A 65 8.73 -11.59 0.06
CA GLU A 65 9.95 -11.17 -0.61
C GLU A 65 10.84 -10.33 0.32
N GLU A 66 12.14 -10.64 0.37
CA GLU A 66 13.08 -10.00 1.29
C GLU A 66 13.39 -8.54 0.93
N ASP A 67 13.27 -8.18 -0.34
CA ASP A 67 13.53 -6.83 -0.86
C ASP A 67 12.33 -5.90 -0.77
N TRP A 68 11.17 -6.39 -0.33
CA TRP A 68 9.98 -5.59 -0.17
C TRP A 68 9.66 -5.23 1.28
N ILE A 69 9.23 -3.99 1.46
CA ILE A 69 8.72 -3.43 2.71
C ILE A 69 7.26 -3.08 2.48
N VAL A 70 6.34 -3.78 3.12
CA VAL A 70 4.90 -3.57 2.94
C VAL A 70 4.31 -2.84 4.14
N ILE A 71 3.71 -1.68 3.87
CA ILE A 71 3.12 -0.80 4.89
C ILE A 71 1.65 -0.56 4.56
N ASP A 72 0.77 -0.98 5.48
CA ASP A 72 -0.66 -0.70 5.41
C ASP A 72 -0.96 0.60 6.15
N LEU A 73 -1.63 1.53 5.48
CA LEU A 73 -2.04 2.81 6.05
C LEU A 73 -3.56 2.92 6.12
N SER A 74 -4.05 3.53 7.19
CA SER A 74 -5.47 3.85 7.36
C SER A 74 -5.76 5.26 6.84
N PRO A 75 -6.76 5.44 5.94
CA PRO A 75 -7.11 6.74 5.38
C PRO A 75 -7.72 7.71 6.41
N GLU A 76 -8.05 7.23 7.62
CA GLU A 76 -8.62 8.05 8.71
C GLU A 76 -7.55 8.72 9.58
N ARG A 77 -6.27 8.39 9.39
CA ARG A 77 -5.15 8.93 10.16
C ARG A 77 -4.32 9.88 9.30
N ASP A 78 -3.43 10.64 9.96
CA ASP A 78 -2.36 11.33 9.26
C ASP A 78 -1.48 10.30 8.54
N LEU A 79 -1.60 10.27 7.22
CA LEU A 79 -0.94 9.26 6.37
C LEU A 79 0.57 9.45 6.33
N LEU A 80 1.05 10.69 6.28
CA LEU A 80 2.49 10.96 6.23
C LEU A 80 3.16 10.61 7.55
N GLN A 81 2.54 10.98 8.68
CA GLN A 81 3.03 10.63 10.00
C GLN A 81 3.01 9.12 10.21
N SER A 82 1.91 8.46 9.81
CA SER A 82 1.76 7.01 9.90
C SER A 82 2.80 6.30 9.04
N PHE A 83 3.07 6.80 7.84
CA PHE A 83 4.08 6.25 6.94
C PHE A 83 5.49 6.35 7.55
N ALA A 84 5.87 7.52 8.04
CA ALA A 84 7.16 7.72 8.70
C ALA A 84 7.32 6.84 9.94
N ALA A 85 6.27 6.72 10.76
CA ALA A 85 6.27 5.87 11.94
C ALA A 85 6.46 4.39 11.59
N ASN A 86 5.74 3.89 10.57
CA ASN A 86 5.89 2.51 10.12
C ASN A 86 7.28 2.24 9.55
N LEU A 87 7.83 3.16 8.73
CA LEU A 87 9.20 3.05 8.22
C LEU A 87 10.21 3.01 9.37
N SER A 88 10.12 3.94 10.33
CA SER A 88 11.09 4.04 11.44
C SER A 88 11.10 2.81 12.35
N ASN A 89 9.95 2.16 12.49
CA ASN A 89 9.79 0.97 13.33
C ASN A 89 9.91 -0.35 12.55
N TYR A 90 10.20 -0.29 11.25
CA TYR A 90 10.32 -1.51 10.46
C TYR A 90 11.56 -2.31 10.88
N PRO A 91 11.42 -3.58 11.28
CA PRO A 91 12.51 -4.33 11.93
C PRO A 91 13.83 -4.34 11.17
N SER A 92 13.78 -4.48 9.84
CA SER A 92 14.99 -4.54 9.01
C SER A 92 15.59 -3.16 8.70
N LEU A 93 14.97 -2.05 9.11
CA LEU A 93 15.40 -0.68 8.78
C LEU A 93 15.97 0.09 9.97
N SER A 94 15.69 -0.30 11.19
CA SER A 94 16.11 0.43 12.41
C SER A 94 17.62 0.65 12.47
N GLU A 95 18.42 -0.36 12.14
CA GLU A 95 19.89 -0.23 12.07
C GLU A 95 20.34 0.65 10.90
N VAL A 96 19.71 0.49 9.74
CA VAL A 96 19.99 1.29 8.54
C VAL A 96 19.82 2.78 8.82
N PHE A 97 18.75 3.17 9.53
CA PHE A 97 18.50 4.56 9.87
C PHE A 97 19.43 5.08 10.96
N ARG A 98 19.80 4.24 11.94
CA ARG A 98 20.79 4.58 12.96
C ARG A 98 22.18 4.82 12.34
N GLU A 99 22.66 3.92 11.49
CA GLU A 99 23.92 4.06 10.76
C GLU A 99 23.93 5.32 9.87
N ALA A 100 22.78 5.62 9.26
CA ALA A 100 22.60 6.81 8.44
C ALA A 100 22.46 8.11 9.22
N LYS A 101 22.48 8.05 10.56
CA LYS A 101 22.31 9.20 11.47
C LYS A 101 21.00 9.96 11.22
N ILE A 102 19.92 9.23 10.96
CA ILE A 102 18.57 9.80 10.80
C ILE A 102 17.96 9.95 12.19
N ASN A 103 18.07 11.13 12.78
CA ASN A 103 17.52 11.45 14.10
C ASN A 103 16.09 11.97 13.96
N LEU A 104 15.11 11.14 14.35
CA LEU A 104 13.67 11.42 14.27
C LEU A 104 13.07 11.79 15.65
N SER A 105 13.87 11.97 16.68
CA SER A 105 13.40 12.19 18.06
C SER A 105 12.47 13.40 18.18
N PHE A 106 12.74 14.48 17.44
CA PHE A 106 11.87 15.67 17.41
C PHE A 106 10.45 15.38 16.93
N LEU A 107 10.29 14.39 16.05
CA LEU A 107 9.00 13.97 15.51
C LEU A 107 8.31 12.91 16.42
N GLY A 108 8.90 12.59 17.57
CA GLY A 108 8.42 11.52 18.45
C GLY A 108 8.61 10.13 17.86
N LEU A 109 9.48 9.97 16.88
CA LEU A 109 9.76 8.73 16.17
C LEU A 109 11.21 8.29 16.39
N GLY A 110 11.41 6.98 16.49
CA GLY A 110 12.74 6.38 16.60
C GLY A 110 13.45 6.71 17.93
N VAL A 111 14.78 6.66 17.92
CA VAL A 111 15.65 6.89 19.07
C VAL A 111 16.49 8.13 18.81
N GLU A 112 16.71 8.93 19.85
CA GLU A 112 17.66 10.05 19.82
C GLU A 112 19.06 9.56 19.50
N ILE A 113 19.74 10.25 18.59
CA ILE A 113 21.12 9.93 18.21
C ILE A 113 22.02 11.05 18.73
N GLU A 114 22.87 10.72 19.67
CA GLU A 114 23.79 11.67 20.30
C GLU A 114 24.70 12.35 19.26
N GLY A 115 24.82 13.67 19.35
CA GLY A 115 25.65 14.46 18.42
C GLY A 115 25.07 14.66 17.01
N VAL A 116 23.82 14.24 16.79
CA VAL A 116 23.11 14.45 15.51
C VAL A 116 21.90 15.33 15.71
N SER A 117 21.85 16.46 15.00
CA SER A 117 20.67 17.34 15.04
C SER A 117 19.43 16.61 14.55
N PRO A 118 18.29 16.70 15.27
CA PRO A 118 17.06 16.05 14.86
C PRO A 118 16.50 16.68 13.58
N ILE A 119 15.85 15.86 12.76
CA ILE A 119 15.10 16.30 11.59
C ILE A 119 13.74 16.81 12.08
N THR A 120 13.39 18.04 11.72
CA THR A 120 12.13 18.68 12.16
C THR A 120 11.02 18.60 11.12
N ASP A 121 11.36 18.36 9.87
CA ASP A 121 10.41 18.23 8.77
C ASP A 121 10.18 16.76 8.43
N LEU A 122 8.92 16.35 8.47
CA LEU A 122 8.52 14.95 8.30
C LEU A 122 8.75 14.45 6.87
N ASN A 123 8.51 15.31 5.87
CA ASN A 123 8.74 14.94 4.47
C ASN A 123 10.24 14.77 4.19
N VAL A 124 11.08 15.64 4.76
CA VAL A 124 12.56 15.51 4.68
C VAL A 124 13.00 14.21 5.35
N ALA A 125 12.41 13.85 6.49
CA ALA A 125 12.72 12.60 7.18
C ALA A 125 12.38 11.38 6.30
N VAL A 126 11.16 11.32 5.77
CA VAL A 126 10.71 10.25 4.88
C VAL A 126 11.58 10.15 3.63
N THR A 127 11.89 11.28 2.99
CA THR A 127 12.78 11.30 1.81
C THR A 127 14.12 10.67 2.11
N ARG A 128 14.79 11.07 3.22
CA ARG A 128 16.07 10.48 3.62
C ARG A 128 15.98 8.99 3.94
N MET A 129 14.88 8.55 4.56
CA MET A 129 14.64 7.14 4.84
C MET A 129 14.52 6.34 3.53
N LEU A 130 13.73 6.83 2.56
CA LEU A 130 13.55 6.20 1.26
C LEU A 130 14.85 6.14 0.44
N GLU A 131 15.69 7.20 0.48
CA GLU A 131 17.02 7.19 -0.14
C GLU A 131 17.92 6.07 0.44
N LYS A 132 17.83 5.82 1.75
CA LYS A 132 18.60 4.73 2.38
C LYS A 132 18.05 3.36 2.02
N ILE A 133 16.73 3.22 1.93
CA ILE A 133 16.06 2.02 1.45
C ILE A 133 16.49 1.70 0.01
N LYS A 134 16.51 2.71 -0.88
CA LYS A 134 17.01 2.59 -2.25
C LYS A 134 18.45 2.05 -2.31
N LYS A 135 19.34 2.58 -1.47
CA LYS A 135 20.74 2.14 -1.38
C LYS A 135 20.89 0.69 -0.88
N LYS A 136 19.89 0.16 -0.22
CA LYS A 136 19.84 -1.25 0.20
C LYS A 136 19.11 -2.14 -0.82
N HIS A 137 18.80 -1.61 -2.01
CA HIS A 137 18.07 -2.30 -3.07
C HIS A 137 16.73 -2.85 -2.61
N LYS A 138 16.06 -2.13 -1.68
CA LYS A 138 14.73 -2.50 -1.21
C LYS A 138 13.68 -1.56 -1.80
N ARG A 139 12.44 -2.08 -1.91
CA ARG A 139 11.26 -1.38 -2.41
C ARG A 139 10.22 -1.23 -1.30
N VAL A 140 9.39 -0.21 -1.39
CA VAL A 140 8.33 0.05 -0.40
C VAL A 140 6.98 0.02 -1.09
N LEU A 141 6.13 -0.93 -0.73
CA LEU A 141 4.73 -0.95 -1.10
C LEU A 141 3.90 -0.32 0.02
N VAL A 142 3.22 0.75 -0.31
CA VAL A 142 2.21 1.36 0.56
C VAL A 142 0.83 0.93 0.08
N THR A 143 0.01 0.44 0.99
CA THR A 143 -1.37 0.07 0.68
C THR A 143 -2.36 0.84 1.53
N ILE A 144 -3.46 1.26 0.90
CA ILE A 144 -4.54 2.00 1.53
C ILE A 144 -5.86 1.35 1.13
N ASP A 145 -6.53 0.72 2.09
CA ASP A 145 -7.87 0.18 1.87
C ASP A 145 -8.92 1.25 2.15
N GLU A 146 -9.99 1.24 1.38
CA GLU A 146 -11.10 2.19 1.47
C GLU A 146 -10.66 3.67 1.35
N ALA A 147 -9.80 3.97 0.37
CA ALA A 147 -9.33 5.32 0.09
C ALA A 147 -10.51 6.30 -0.11
N VAL A 148 -10.41 7.45 0.54
CA VAL A 148 -11.39 8.55 0.49
C VAL A 148 -10.70 9.86 0.14
N CYS A 149 -11.42 10.80 -0.49
CA CYS A 149 -10.87 12.11 -0.87
C CYS A 149 -10.94 13.08 0.33
N ASN A 150 -10.00 12.94 1.27
CA ASN A 150 -9.82 13.86 2.40
C ASN A 150 -8.46 14.59 2.31
N ASP A 151 -8.23 15.55 3.19
CA ASP A 151 -7.04 16.40 3.13
C ASP A 151 -5.74 15.61 3.37
N THR A 152 -5.74 14.64 4.29
CA THR A 152 -4.56 13.82 4.56
C THR A 152 -4.21 12.92 3.37
N MET A 153 -5.22 12.40 2.66
CA MET A 153 -5.04 11.63 1.43
C MET A 153 -4.47 12.50 0.30
N LYS A 154 -5.02 13.71 0.13
CA LYS A 154 -4.54 14.64 -0.90
C LYS A 154 -3.08 15.02 -0.66
N GLU A 155 -2.74 15.34 0.57
CA GLU A 155 -1.37 15.67 0.96
C GLU A 155 -0.43 14.49 0.72
N PHE A 156 -0.77 13.32 1.22
CA PHE A 156 0.05 12.12 1.10
C PHE A 156 0.28 11.72 -0.37
N VAL A 157 -0.78 11.67 -1.17
CA VAL A 157 -0.67 11.28 -2.59
C VAL A 157 0.10 12.34 -3.40
N SER A 158 -0.03 13.62 -3.07
CA SER A 158 0.77 14.69 -3.68
C SER A 158 2.26 14.53 -3.38
N LEU A 159 2.63 14.23 -2.12
CA LEU A 159 4.01 13.92 -1.73
C LEU A 159 4.52 12.64 -2.38
N PHE A 160 3.66 11.62 -2.48
CA PHE A 160 4.01 10.37 -3.13
C PHE A 160 4.41 10.57 -4.60
N GLN A 161 3.73 11.49 -5.32
CA GLN A 161 4.15 11.90 -6.67
C GLN A 161 5.55 12.50 -6.69
N ILE A 162 5.92 13.26 -5.65
CA ILE A 162 7.27 13.84 -5.54
C ILE A 162 8.30 12.71 -5.34
N TYR A 163 8.02 11.74 -4.49
CA TYR A 163 8.90 10.59 -4.26
C TYR A 163 9.14 9.79 -5.55
N MET A 164 8.09 9.53 -6.33
CA MET A 164 8.24 8.88 -7.65
C MET A 164 9.10 9.71 -8.62
N ARG A 165 8.91 11.03 -8.67
CA ARG A 165 9.72 11.92 -9.52
C ARG A 165 11.18 11.99 -9.11
N GLN A 166 11.50 11.72 -7.86
CA GLN A 166 12.86 11.58 -7.33
C GLN A 166 13.43 10.18 -7.52
N ASP A 167 12.72 9.34 -8.23
CA ASP A 167 13.10 7.94 -8.48
C ASP A 167 13.33 7.16 -7.18
N LEU A 168 12.53 7.45 -6.14
CA LEU A 168 12.51 6.68 -4.90
C LEU A 168 11.70 5.39 -5.08
N PRO A 169 12.09 4.30 -4.40
CA PRO A 169 11.55 2.97 -4.64
C PRO A 169 10.20 2.77 -3.91
N VAL A 170 9.20 3.57 -4.27
CA VAL A 170 7.89 3.57 -3.63
C VAL A 170 6.79 3.14 -4.61
N PHE A 171 5.87 2.33 -4.12
CA PHE A 171 4.71 1.82 -4.85
C PHE A 171 3.45 2.05 -4.02
N LEU A 172 2.36 2.43 -4.65
CA LEU A 172 1.09 2.73 -3.98
C LEU A 172 -0.04 1.90 -4.59
N LEU A 173 -0.69 1.13 -3.76
CA LEU A 173 -1.88 0.37 -4.12
C LEU A 173 -3.05 0.82 -3.25
N MET A 174 -4.08 1.37 -3.87
CA MET A 174 -5.25 1.86 -3.17
C MET A 174 -6.50 1.08 -3.58
N THR A 175 -7.37 0.81 -2.63
CA THR A 175 -8.71 0.32 -2.95
C THR A 175 -9.75 1.36 -2.57
N GLY A 176 -10.89 1.35 -3.23
CA GLY A 176 -11.99 2.26 -2.87
C GLY A 176 -13.28 2.00 -3.65
N LEU A 177 -14.34 2.67 -3.23
CA LEU A 177 -15.54 2.77 -4.04
C LEU A 177 -15.24 3.62 -5.28
N TYR A 178 -16.00 3.37 -6.34
CA TYR A 178 -15.81 4.09 -7.60
C TYR A 178 -15.90 5.61 -7.40
N GLU A 179 -16.87 6.07 -6.63
CA GLU A 179 -17.10 7.47 -6.36
C GLU A 179 -15.92 8.13 -5.65
N ASN A 180 -15.37 7.48 -4.63
CA ASN A 180 -14.24 7.99 -3.85
C ASN A 180 -12.97 8.11 -4.70
N ILE A 181 -12.68 7.08 -5.49
CA ILE A 181 -11.51 7.08 -6.39
C ILE A 181 -11.69 8.11 -7.51
N TYR A 182 -12.90 8.26 -8.04
CA TYR A 182 -13.21 9.27 -9.04
C TYR A 182 -13.03 10.69 -8.49
N GLU A 183 -13.51 10.95 -7.27
CA GLU A 183 -13.33 12.23 -6.58
C GLU A 183 -11.83 12.54 -6.38
N LEU A 184 -11.06 11.56 -5.89
CA LEU A 184 -9.63 11.72 -5.68
C LEU A 184 -8.88 12.01 -7.00
N GLN A 185 -9.24 11.36 -8.09
CA GLN A 185 -8.64 11.61 -9.40
C GLN A 185 -8.98 13.00 -9.97
N ASN A 186 -10.16 13.54 -9.66
CA ASN A 186 -10.59 14.86 -10.13
C ASN A 186 -10.00 16.01 -9.29
N GLU A 187 -9.29 15.69 -8.21
CA GLU A 187 -8.59 16.70 -7.42
C GLU A 187 -7.49 17.38 -8.26
N LYS A 188 -7.50 18.71 -8.28
CA LYS A 188 -6.62 19.52 -9.16
C LYS A 188 -5.14 19.22 -8.99
N THR A 189 -4.72 18.89 -7.78
CA THR A 189 -3.33 18.60 -7.43
C THR A 189 -2.91 17.16 -7.73
N LEU A 190 -3.85 16.26 -8.01
CA LEU A 190 -3.64 14.83 -8.17
C LEU A 190 -3.89 14.31 -9.59
N THR A 191 -3.81 15.17 -10.58
CA THR A 191 -4.11 14.83 -11.99
C THR A 191 -3.27 13.68 -12.56
N PHE A 192 -2.11 13.38 -11.97
CA PHE A 192 -1.29 12.23 -12.36
C PHE A 192 -2.01 10.88 -12.11
N LEU A 193 -2.97 10.83 -11.18
CA LEU A 193 -3.78 9.65 -10.92
C LEU A 193 -4.66 9.23 -12.12
N TYR A 194 -4.94 10.14 -13.06
CA TYR A 194 -5.61 9.75 -14.30
C TYR A 194 -4.82 8.76 -15.14
N ARG A 195 -3.49 8.78 -15.01
CA ARG A 195 -2.60 7.86 -15.74
C ARG A 195 -2.38 6.54 -14.99
N ALA A 196 -2.71 6.50 -13.70
CA ALA A 196 -2.58 5.30 -12.91
C ALA A 196 -3.65 4.27 -13.34
N PRO A 197 -3.27 3.01 -13.56
CA PRO A 197 -4.21 1.96 -13.88
C PRO A 197 -5.30 1.80 -12.83
N LYS A 198 -6.50 1.48 -13.32
CA LYS A 198 -7.66 1.15 -12.48
C LYS A 198 -8.14 -0.25 -12.80
N ILE A 199 -8.15 -1.10 -11.79
CA ILE A 199 -8.74 -2.43 -11.88
C ILE A 199 -10.13 -2.38 -11.29
N GLU A 200 -11.14 -2.57 -12.13
CA GLU A 200 -12.53 -2.62 -11.69
C GLU A 200 -12.91 -4.05 -11.30
N LEU A 201 -13.17 -4.28 -10.03
CA LEU A 201 -13.67 -5.55 -9.56
C LEU A 201 -15.19 -5.62 -9.70
N ARG A 202 -15.63 -6.23 -10.79
CA ARG A 202 -17.06 -6.54 -11.01
C ARG A 202 -17.54 -7.62 -10.05
N PRO A 203 -18.86 -7.72 -9.79
CA PRO A 203 -19.43 -8.83 -9.04
C PRO A 203 -18.96 -10.19 -9.60
N LEU A 204 -18.76 -11.14 -8.72
CA LEU A 204 -18.39 -12.50 -9.13
C LEU A 204 -19.49 -13.11 -10.00
N ASN A 205 -19.10 -13.86 -11.03
CA ASN A 205 -20.03 -14.57 -11.87
C ASN A 205 -20.76 -15.64 -11.05
N ILE A 206 -22.09 -15.71 -11.17
CA ILE A 206 -22.93 -16.65 -10.45
C ILE A 206 -22.50 -18.12 -10.71
N GLY A 207 -22.04 -18.43 -11.94
CA GLY A 207 -21.51 -19.74 -12.29
C GLY A 207 -20.28 -20.11 -11.46
N MET A 208 -19.30 -19.19 -11.34
CA MET A 208 -18.10 -19.40 -10.51
C MET A 208 -18.45 -19.58 -9.02
N ILE A 209 -19.43 -18.82 -8.54
CA ILE A 209 -19.94 -18.97 -7.17
C ILE A 209 -20.56 -20.37 -7.01
N ALA A 210 -21.42 -20.81 -7.93
CA ALA A 210 -22.09 -22.10 -7.87
C ALA A 210 -21.09 -23.27 -7.94
N GLU A 211 -20.07 -23.21 -8.80
CA GLU A 211 -19.02 -24.22 -8.87
C GLU A 211 -18.23 -24.31 -7.56
N LYS A 212 -17.88 -23.16 -6.99
CA LYS A 212 -17.17 -23.11 -5.71
C LYS A 212 -18.02 -23.69 -4.57
N TYR A 213 -19.30 -23.36 -4.51
CA TYR A 213 -20.22 -23.97 -3.55
C TYR A 213 -20.26 -25.50 -3.69
N LYS A 214 -20.39 -26.03 -4.92
CA LYS A 214 -20.36 -27.47 -5.18
C LYS A 214 -19.07 -28.14 -4.74
N SER A 215 -17.93 -27.45 -4.79
CA SER A 215 -16.64 -28.00 -4.36
C SER A 215 -16.46 -28.06 -2.83
N ILE A 216 -17.32 -27.36 -2.07
CA ILE A 216 -17.27 -27.31 -0.61
C ILE A 216 -18.15 -28.39 0.03
N PHE A 217 -19.20 -28.80 -0.65
CA PHE A 217 -20.17 -29.80 -0.20
C PHE A 217 -20.08 -31.09 -1.01
#